data_c03b96abffd1fd8a757f22bc4e5bb83a
#
_entry.id   c03b96abffd1fd8a757f22bc4e5bb83a
#
_cell.length_a   1.000
_cell.length_b   1.000
_cell.length_c   1.000
_cell.angle_alpha   90.00
_cell.angle_beta   90.00
_cell.angle_gamma   90.00
#
_symmetry.space_group_name_H-M   'P 1'
#
loop_
_entity.id
_entity.type
_entity.pdbx_description
1 polymer ?
#
loop_
_entity_poly.entity_id
_entity_poly.type
_entity_poly.pdbx_seq_one_letter_code
_entity_poly.pdbx_strand_id
1 'polypeptide(L)'
;MTICANLWLITKRKIKLKQLLTLKINGETHEVWTSTHKTLLEVLREDLYLTGTKHGCELGECGACSVLIDGEPVLACLILPVEVQGQEIQTIEGLAKNGVPHPLQTAFAEQGASQCGYCSPAMLMTAKALLEINSNPDSNTIREALSGTLCRCTGYSK
;
A
#
# COMPACT_ATOMS: atom_id res chain seq x y z
N MET A 1 -50.44 -3.02 -8.64
CA MET A 1 -49.40 -3.05 -7.59
C MET A 1 -48.35 -4.16 -7.88
N THR A 2 -47.76 -4.21 -9.09
CA THR A 2 -46.89 -5.37 -9.46
C THR A 2 -45.50 -4.95 -9.98
N ILE A 3 -45.17 -3.66 -10.00
CA ILE A 3 -43.92 -3.15 -10.57
C ILE A 3 -42.81 -3.09 -9.52
N CYS A 4 -43.11 -2.92 -8.23
CA CYS A 4 -42.10 -2.83 -7.17
C CYS A 4 -41.41 -4.17 -6.78
N ALA A 5 -42.10 -5.32 -7.01
CA ALA A 5 -41.55 -6.62 -6.65
C ALA A 5 -40.39 -7.06 -7.56
N ASN A 6 -40.39 -6.63 -8.84
CA ASN A 6 -39.35 -7.01 -9.79
C ASN A 6 -38.06 -6.20 -9.66
N LEU A 7 -38.15 -4.96 -9.14
CA LEU A 7 -36.93 -4.14 -8.91
C LEU A 7 -36.04 -4.69 -7.80
N TRP A 8 -36.67 -5.37 -6.79
CA TRP A 8 -35.93 -5.96 -5.66
C TRP A 8 -35.13 -7.22 -6.03
N LEU A 9 -35.57 -7.93 -7.09
CA LEU A 9 -34.87 -9.11 -7.62
C LEU A 9 -33.67 -8.74 -8.53
N ILE A 10 -33.70 -7.56 -9.15
CA ILE A 10 -32.61 -7.08 -10.02
C ILE A 10 -31.41 -6.61 -9.18
N THR A 11 -31.65 -6.09 -7.96
CA THR A 11 -30.60 -5.61 -7.06
C THR A 11 -29.77 -6.74 -6.42
N LYS A 12 -30.17 -8.00 -6.51
CA LYS A 12 -29.41 -9.13 -5.94
C LYS A 12 -28.37 -9.76 -6.88
N ARG A 13 -28.35 -9.45 -8.17
CA ARG A 13 -27.24 -9.80 -9.03
C ARG A 13 -26.15 -8.73 -8.90
N LYS A 14 -25.31 -8.84 -7.87
CA LYS A 14 -23.99 -8.23 -7.92
C LYS A 14 -23.26 -8.86 -9.11
N ILE A 15 -23.31 -8.21 -10.27
CA ILE A 15 -22.46 -8.55 -11.40
C ILE A 15 -21.04 -8.24 -10.93
N LYS A 16 -20.36 -9.24 -10.37
CA LYS A 16 -18.92 -9.16 -10.09
C LYS A 16 -18.22 -9.25 -11.44
N LEU A 17 -18.11 -8.13 -12.13
CA LEU A 17 -17.25 -8.05 -13.29
C LEU A 17 -15.83 -8.31 -12.82
N LYS A 18 -15.25 -9.40 -13.30
CA LYS A 18 -13.84 -9.70 -13.11
C LYS A 18 -13.09 -9.32 -14.36
N GLN A 19 -11.87 -8.87 -14.19
CA GLN A 19 -10.95 -8.58 -15.28
C GLN A 19 -9.58 -9.18 -14.98
N LEU A 20 -8.87 -9.55 -16.02
CA LEU A 20 -7.47 -9.92 -15.93
C LEU A 20 -6.65 -8.63 -16.00
N LEU A 21 -5.79 -8.44 -15.01
CA LEU A 21 -4.83 -7.33 -14.96
C LEU A 21 -3.41 -7.88 -14.96
N THR A 22 -2.52 -7.16 -15.61
CA THR A 22 -1.08 -7.42 -15.59
C THR A 22 -0.43 -6.31 -14.78
N LEU A 23 0.07 -6.65 -13.59
CA LEU A 23 0.70 -5.72 -12.66
C LEU A 23 2.18 -6.08 -12.50
N LYS A 24 3.04 -5.07 -12.50
CA LYS A 24 4.46 -5.22 -12.23
C LYS A 24 4.72 -4.86 -10.78
N ILE A 25 5.05 -5.84 -9.94
CA ILE A 25 5.17 -5.67 -8.50
C ILE A 25 6.49 -6.23 -8.01
N ASN A 26 7.30 -5.41 -7.35
CA ASN A 26 8.61 -5.76 -6.82
C ASN A 26 9.57 -6.33 -7.90
N GLY A 27 9.43 -5.86 -9.14
CA GLY A 27 10.23 -6.31 -10.28
C GLY A 27 9.69 -7.56 -10.99
N GLU A 28 8.60 -8.17 -10.50
CA GLU A 28 7.96 -9.34 -11.10
C GLU A 28 6.62 -8.97 -11.74
N THR A 29 6.29 -9.67 -12.82
CA THR A 29 5.00 -9.48 -13.52
C THR A 29 3.98 -10.48 -12.99
N HIS A 30 2.85 -9.99 -12.51
CA HIS A 30 1.75 -10.77 -11.97
C HIS A 30 0.50 -10.62 -12.84
N GLU A 31 -0.05 -11.74 -13.29
CA GLU A 31 -1.39 -11.76 -13.90
C GLU A 31 -2.41 -12.12 -12.83
N VAL A 32 -3.37 -11.22 -12.58
CA VAL A 32 -4.35 -11.40 -11.52
C VAL A 32 -5.78 -11.20 -12.05
N TRP A 33 -6.64 -12.19 -11.76
CA TRP A 33 -8.08 -12.07 -11.98
C TRP A 33 -8.74 -11.42 -10.77
N THR A 34 -9.14 -10.17 -10.92
CA THR A 34 -9.73 -9.39 -9.83
C THR A 34 -11.07 -8.76 -10.21
N SER A 35 -11.84 -8.37 -9.18
CA SER A 35 -13.09 -7.64 -9.39
C SER A 35 -12.80 -6.17 -9.70
N THR A 36 -13.53 -5.58 -10.65
CA THR A 36 -13.29 -4.20 -11.13
C THR A 36 -13.46 -3.10 -10.07
N HIS A 37 -14.07 -3.42 -8.94
CA HIS A 37 -14.29 -2.49 -7.84
C HIS A 37 -13.25 -2.58 -6.72
N LYS A 38 -12.34 -3.56 -6.79
CA LYS A 38 -11.27 -3.69 -5.79
C LYS A 38 -10.26 -2.57 -5.94
N THR A 39 -9.83 -2.05 -4.79
CA THR A 39 -8.69 -1.15 -4.69
C THR A 39 -7.37 -1.90 -4.90
N LEU A 40 -6.29 -1.19 -5.19
CA LEU A 40 -4.95 -1.78 -5.26
C LEU A 40 -4.59 -2.46 -3.93
N LEU A 41 -4.96 -1.88 -2.79
CA LEU A 41 -4.76 -2.47 -1.46
C LEU A 41 -5.39 -3.85 -1.33
N GLU A 42 -6.66 -4.00 -1.75
CA GLU A 42 -7.36 -5.29 -1.70
C GLU A 42 -6.71 -6.33 -2.64
N VAL A 43 -6.30 -5.92 -3.84
CA VAL A 43 -5.62 -6.81 -4.78
C VAL A 43 -4.27 -7.27 -4.23
N LEU A 44 -3.45 -6.36 -3.70
CA LEU A 44 -2.17 -6.72 -3.08
C LEU A 44 -2.35 -7.74 -1.95
N ARG A 45 -3.31 -7.50 -1.05
CA ARG A 45 -3.49 -8.29 0.16
C ARG A 45 -4.26 -9.59 -0.03
N GLU A 46 -5.34 -9.55 -0.83
CA GLU A 46 -6.30 -10.66 -0.93
C GLU A 46 -6.04 -11.56 -2.13
N ASP A 47 -5.64 -10.96 -3.27
CA ASP A 47 -5.45 -11.72 -4.50
C ASP A 47 -3.98 -12.16 -4.66
N LEU A 48 -3.02 -11.35 -4.19
CA LEU A 48 -1.57 -11.60 -4.30
C LEU A 48 -0.91 -11.97 -2.96
N TYR A 49 -1.63 -11.90 -1.85
CA TYR A 49 -1.15 -12.24 -0.49
C TYR A 49 0.04 -11.40 -0.02
N LEU A 50 0.27 -10.22 -0.59
CA LEU A 50 1.26 -9.25 -0.14
C LEU A 50 0.69 -8.47 1.05
N THR A 51 0.73 -9.07 2.23
CA THR A 51 0.04 -8.56 3.43
C THR A 51 0.83 -7.53 4.22
N GLY A 52 2.05 -7.22 3.80
CA GLY A 52 2.89 -6.19 4.39
C GLY A 52 2.29 -4.79 4.26
N THR A 53 1.67 -4.47 3.12
CA THR A 53 0.84 -3.27 2.97
C THR A 53 -0.40 -3.39 3.85
N LYS A 54 -0.62 -2.43 4.76
CA LYS A 54 -1.62 -2.56 5.81
C LYS A 54 -2.95 -1.85 5.50
N HIS A 55 -4.02 -2.44 6.01
CA HIS A 55 -5.39 -1.97 5.86
C HIS A 55 -5.81 -1.21 7.13
N GLY A 56 -5.84 0.12 7.06
CA GLY A 56 -6.15 0.97 8.22
C GLY A 56 -7.53 1.62 8.18
N CYS A 57 -7.70 2.69 7.40
CA CYS A 57 -8.92 3.52 7.40
C CYS A 57 -9.77 3.41 6.14
N GLU A 58 -9.22 2.99 4.99
CA GLU A 58 -9.84 3.00 3.65
C GLU A 58 -10.34 4.39 3.18
N LEU A 59 -9.93 5.44 3.85
CA LEU A 59 -10.36 6.82 3.59
C LEU A 59 -9.22 7.72 3.11
N GLY A 60 -8.00 7.16 2.96
CA GLY A 60 -6.85 7.95 2.54
C GLY A 60 -6.20 8.79 3.64
N GLU A 61 -6.54 8.58 4.92
CA GLU A 61 -6.09 9.45 6.02
C GLU A 61 -4.91 8.88 6.82
N CYS A 62 -4.87 7.56 7.03
CA CYS A 62 -3.92 6.98 8.00
C CYS A 62 -2.54 6.64 7.43
N GLY A 63 -2.38 6.59 6.12
CA GLY A 63 -1.11 6.31 5.44
C GLY A 63 -0.61 4.86 5.55
N ALA A 64 -1.25 3.97 6.33
CA ALA A 64 -0.76 2.61 6.56
C ALA A 64 -0.67 1.74 5.30
N CYS A 65 -1.38 2.11 4.23
CA CYS A 65 -1.41 1.42 2.96
C CYS A 65 -0.44 1.99 1.91
N SER A 66 0.50 2.83 2.29
CA SER A 66 1.47 3.43 1.37
C SER A 66 2.33 2.36 0.69
N VAL A 67 2.40 2.46 -0.63
CA VAL A 67 3.28 1.71 -1.52
C VAL A 67 3.99 2.70 -2.44
N LEU A 68 5.00 2.30 -3.18
CA LEU A 68 5.58 3.16 -4.21
C LEU A 68 5.06 2.74 -5.59
N ILE A 69 4.69 3.72 -6.39
CA ILE A 69 4.39 3.54 -7.82
C ILE A 69 5.38 4.43 -8.58
N ASP A 70 6.23 3.80 -9.40
CA ASP A 70 7.33 4.48 -10.11
C ASP A 70 8.22 5.33 -9.17
N GLY A 71 8.41 4.86 -7.92
CA GLY A 71 9.22 5.53 -6.89
C GLY A 71 8.45 6.52 -6.00
N GLU A 72 7.24 6.93 -6.37
CA GLU A 72 6.44 7.90 -5.63
C GLU A 72 5.51 7.23 -4.61
N PRO A 73 5.42 7.72 -3.37
CA PRO A 73 4.54 7.15 -2.35
C PRO A 73 3.06 7.47 -2.64
N VAL A 74 2.24 6.43 -2.73
CA VAL A 74 0.80 6.55 -2.96
C VAL A 74 0.00 5.68 -1.99
N LEU A 75 -1.25 6.05 -1.76
CA LEU A 75 -2.16 5.33 -0.87
C LEU A 75 -2.93 4.26 -1.66
N ALA A 76 -2.54 3.01 -1.52
CA ALA A 76 -3.13 1.89 -2.27
C ALA A 76 -4.64 1.71 -2.07
N CYS A 77 -5.23 2.22 -0.97
CA CYS A 77 -6.67 2.18 -0.74
C CYS A 77 -7.47 3.16 -1.62
N LEU A 78 -6.80 4.13 -2.28
CA LEU A 78 -7.44 5.12 -3.15
C LEU A 78 -7.16 4.87 -4.65
N ILE A 79 -6.39 3.85 -4.98
CA ILE A 79 -5.97 3.54 -6.36
C ILE A 79 -6.76 2.32 -6.86
N LEU A 80 -7.27 2.41 -8.08
CA LEU A 80 -7.78 1.25 -8.79
C LEU A 80 -6.62 0.57 -9.53
N PRO A 81 -6.47 -0.76 -9.43
CA PRO A 81 -5.31 -1.46 -10.00
C PRO A 81 -5.22 -1.33 -11.54
N VAL A 82 -6.34 -1.05 -12.21
CA VAL A 82 -6.36 -0.81 -13.66
C VAL A 82 -5.59 0.45 -14.06
N GLU A 83 -5.52 1.46 -13.17
CA GLU A 83 -4.86 2.75 -13.43
C GLU A 83 -3.34 2.65 -13.42
N VAL A 84 -2.80 1.61 -12.78
CA VAL A 84 -1.35 1.44 -12.55
C VAL A 84 -0.76 0.27 -13.36
N GLN A 85 -1.48 -0.22 -14.36
CA GLN A 85 -0.94 -1.21 -15.29
C GLN A 85 0.25 -0.62 -16.07
N GLY A 86 1.34 -1.37 -16.12
CA GLY A 86 2.58 -0.94 -16.78
C GLY A 86 3.51 -0.11 -15.92
N GLN A 87 3.07 0.35 -14.75
CA GLN A 87 3.90 1.03 -13.76
C GLN A 87 4.55 0.03 -12.80
N GLU A 88 5.70 0.39 -12.23
CA GLU A 88 6.38 -0.43 -11.22
C GLU A 88 5.79 -0.15 -9.83
N ILE A 89 5.16 -1.16 -9.25
CA ILE A 89 4.63 -1.10 -7.89
C ILE A 89 5.65 -1.73 -6.96
N GLN A 90 6.09 -1.00 -5.94
CA GLN A 90 6.96 -1.55 -4.91
C GLN A 90 6.26 -1.57 -3.56
N THR A 91 6.25 -2.74 -2.93
CA THR A 91 5.72 -2.97 -1.58
C THR A 91 6.85 -3.28 -0.61
N ILE A 92 6.53 -3.36 0.68
CA ILE A 92 7.52 -3.65 1.73
C ILE A 92 8.20 -5.02 1.53
N GLU A 93 7.52 -5.98 0.93
CA GLU A 93 8.07 -7.30 0.63
C GLU A 93 9.24 -7.22 -0.36
N GLY A 94 9.22 -6.26 -1.28
CA GLY A 94 10.31 -6.04 -2.24
C GLY A 94 11.46 -5.16 -1.72
N LEU A 95 11.38 -4.69 -0.47
CA LEU A 95 12.41 -3.81 0.09
C LEU A 95 13.69 -4.57 0.46
N ALA A 96 13.56 -5.74 1.10
CA ALA A 96 14.68 -6.65 1.34
C ALA A 96 15.07 -7.36 0.03
N LYS A 97 16.37 -7.52 -0.22
CA LYS A 97 16.89 -8.21 -1.41
C LYS A 97 17.67 -9.45 -1.02
N ASN A 98 17.36 -10.58 -1.63
CA ASN A 98 18.07 -11.86 -1.39
C ASN A 98 18.16 -12.24 0.10
N GLY A 99 17.12 -11.96 0.88
CA GLY A 99 17.09 -12.24 2.32
C GLY A 99 17.88 -11.22 3.17
N VAL A 100 18.51 -10.22 2.57
CA VAL A 100 19.23 -9.16 3.27
C VAL A 100 18.30 -7.97 3.50
N PRO A 101 18.06 -7.56 4.75
CA PRO A 101 17.26 -6.39 5.06
C PRO A 101 17.84 -5.11 4.43
N HIS A 102 16.97 -4.23 4.00
CA HIS A 102 17.38 -2.89 3.57
C HIS A 102 17.95 -2.09 4.76
N PRO A 103 18.94 -1.19 4.58
CA PRO A 103 19.51 -0.40 5.66
C PRO A 103 18.45 0.32 6.53
N LEU A 104 17.39 0.84 5.93
CA LEU A 104 16.27 1.41 6.67
C LEU A 104 15.57 0.40 7.60
N GLN A 105 15.40 -0.85 7.19
CA GLN A 105 14.81 -1.90 8.03
C GLN A 105 15.71 -2.21 9.23
N THR A 106 17.01 -2.30 8.98
CA THR A 106 18.01 -2.50 10.03
C THR A 106 17.99 -1.34 11.02
N ALA A 107 18.03 -0.10 10.53
CA ALA A 107 17.99 1.10 11.38
C ALA A 107 16.70 1.16 12.22
N PHE A 108 15.53 0.85 11.65
CA PHE A 108 14.26 0.79 12.39
C PHE A 108 14.29 -0.24 13.52
N ALA A 109 14.91 -1.40 13.29
CA ALA A 109 15.04 -2.44 14.30
C ALA A 109 16.03 -2.03 15.42
N GLU A 110 17.22 -1.57 15.05
CA GLU A 110 18.27 -1.19 16.00
C GLU A 110 17.90 0.02 16.88
N GLN A 111 17.18 0.99 16.31
CA GLN A 111 16.74 2.18 17.02
C GLN A 111 15.42 1.95 17.80
N GLY A 112 14.81 0.77 17.69
CA GLY A 112 13.52 0.48 18.34
C GLY A 112 12.39 1.39 17.84
N ALA A 113 12.42 1.77 16.53
CA ALA A 113 11.44 2.67 15.93
C ALA A 113 10.08 1.99 15.69
N SER A 114 9.95 0.71 16.01
CA SER A 114 8.72 -0.06 15.86
C SER A 114 8.27 -0.65 17.20
N GLN A 115 6.98 -0.51 17.55
CA GLN A 115 6.35 -1.18 18.68
C GLN A 115 5.41 -2.27 18.18
N CYS A 116 4.15 -1.94 17.82
CA CYS A 116 3.24 -2.93 17.26
C CYS A 116 3.58 -3.33 15.79
N GLY A 117 4.36 -2.53 15.08
CA GLY A 117 4.81 -2.79 13.71
C GLY A 117 3.81 -2.47 12.60
N TYR A 118 2.59 -2.04 12.94
CA TYR A 118 1.53 -1.88 11.94
C TYR A 118 1.81 -0.76 10.93
N CYS A 119 2.31 0.39 11.36
CA CYS A 119 2.67 1.51 10.49
C CYS A 119 4.05 1.37 9.84
N SER A 120 4.91 0.48 10.35
CA SER A 120 6.31 0.37 9.94
C SER A 120 6.50 0.13 8.44
N PRO A 121 5.73 -0.74 7.76
CA PRO A 121 5.86 -0.91 6.32
C PRO A 121 5.68 0.38 5.53
N ALA A 122 4.64 1.14 5.83
CA ALA A 122 4.35 2.40 5.15
C ALA A 122 5.42 3.46 5.43
N MET A 123 5.86 3.59 6.69
CA MET A 123 6.95 4.50 7.06
C MET A 123 8.25 4.17 6.31
N LEU A 124 8.60 2.89 6.22
CA LEU A 124 9.79 2.43 5.50
C LEU A 124 9.71 2.73 4.01
N MET A 125 8.55 2.52 3.37
CA MET A 125 8.36 2.83 1.96
C MET A 125 8.44 4.34 1.70
N THR A 126 7.81 5.16 2.54
CA THR A 126 7.86 6.63 2.43
C THR A 126 9.28 7.16 2.70
N ALA A 127 9.97 6.63 3.71
CA ALA A 127 11.37 7.00 3.99
C ALA A 127 12.31 6.62 2.85
N LYS A 128 12.08 5.46 2.21
CA LYS A 128 12.84 5.06 1.03
C LYS A 128 12.68 6.06 -0.11
N ALA A 129 11.44 6.45 -0.43
CA ALA A 129 11.17 7.44 -1.47
C ALA A 129 11.84 8.79 -1.17
N LEU A 130 11.78 9.25 0.08
CA LEU A 130 12.47 10.46 0.50
C LEU A 130 13.97 10.38 0.24
N LEU A 131 14.62 9.27 0.62
CA LEU A 131 16.06 9.10 0.47
C LEU A 131 16.52 8.95 -0.99
N GLU A 132 15.65 8.53 -1.89
CA GLU A 132 15.92 8.49 -3.33
C GLU A 132 15.95 9.91 -3.94
N ILE A 133 15.15 10.83 -3.40
CA ILE A 133 15.10 12.23 -3.83
C ILE A 133 16.17 13.07 -3.11
N ASN A 134 16.32 12.86 -1.82
CA ASN A 134 17.26 13.59 -0.95
C ASN A 134 18.01 12.59 -0.08
N SER A 135 19.28 12.36 -0.41
CA SER A 135 20.13 11.39 0.30
C SER A 135 20.57 11.82 1.71
N ASN A 136 20.37 13.10 2.06
CA ASN A 136 20.76 13.65 3.37
C ASN A 136 19.69 14.63 3.88
N PRO A 137 18.45 14.16 4.16
CA PRO A 137 17.37 15.02 4.63
C PRO A 137 17.62 15.50 6.07
N ASP A 138 17.26 16.73 6.36
CA ASP A 138 17.22 17.20 7.74
C ASP A 138 16.03 16.62 8.52
N SER A 139 16.06 16.79 9.85
CA SER A 139 15.01 16.24 10.72
C SER A 139 13.62 16.79 10.43
N ASN A 140 13.49 18.00 9.91
CA ASN A 140 12.19 18.59 9.60
C ASN A 140 11.63 17.98 8.31
N THR A 141 12.46 17.84 7.29
CA THR A 141 12.12 17.14 6.03
C THR A 141 11.67 15.70 6.29
N ILE A 142 12.37 14.97 7.19
CA ILE A 142 11.99 13.60 7.58
C ILE A 142 10.61 13.60 8.26
N ARG A 143 10.38 14.49 9.23
CA ARG A 143 9.09 14.58 9.93
C ARG A 143 7.95 14.93 8.99
N GLU A 144 8.17 15.85 8.08
CA GLU A 144 7.19 16.24 7.06
C GLU A 144 6.83 15.06 6.16
N ALA A 145 7.82 14.38 5.61
CA ALA A 145 7.61 13.21 4.75
C ALA A 145 6.82 12.10 5.46
N LEU A 146 7.13 11.82 6.73
CA LEU A 146 6.48 10.76 7.51
C LEU A 146 5.14 11.18 8.15
N SER A 147 4.79 12.46 8.12
CA SER A 147 3.58 12.99 8.79
C SER A 147 2.27 12.38 8.28
N GLY A 148 2.26 11.94 7.01
CA GLY A 148 1.12 11.27 6.39
C GLY A 148 0.88 9.84 6.87
N THR A 149 1.81 9.23 7.65
CA THR A 149 1.65 7.87 8.17
C THR A 149 1.39 7.91 9.67
N LEU A 150 0.16 7.58 10.09
CA LEU A 150 -0.24 7.67 11.50
C LEU A 150 0.31 6.51 12.32
N CYS A 151 0.94 6.84 13.45
CA CYS A 151 1.40 5.90 14.45
C CYS A 151 0.76 6.21 15.82
N ARG A 152 0.10 5.22 16.44
CA ARG A 152 -0.51 5.37 17.77
C ARG A 152 0.43 4.97 18.90
N CYS A 153 1.56 4.35 18.62
CA CYS A 153 2.40 3.71 19.61
C CYS A 153 3.62 4.54 20.02
N THR A 154 4.40 5.02 19.03
CA THR A 154 5.77 5.53 19.27
C THR A 154 5.85 6.99 19.66
N GLY A 155 4.80 7.77 19.42
CA GLY A 155 4.84 9.23 19.57
C GLY A 155 5.83 9.94 18.63
N TYR A 156 6.32 9.23 17.60
CA TYR A 156 7.29 9.72 16.59
C TYR A 156 8.61 10.22 17.20
N SER A 157 9.01 9.64 18.32
CA SER A 157 10.21 10.07 19.09
C SER A 157 11.49 9.33 18.70
N LYS A 158 11.38 8.35 17.82
CA LYS A 158 12.45 7.44 17.37
C LYS A 158 12.61 7.51 15.88
#